data_299cdde9d26b36fe58a39df89770b6ac
#
_entry.id   299cdde9d26b36fe58a39df89770b6ac
#
_cell.length_a   1.000
_cell.length_b   1.000
_cell.length_c   1.000
_cell.angle_alpha   90.00
_cell.angle_beta   90.00
_cell.angle_gamma   90.00
#
_symmetry.space_group_name_H-M   'P 1'
#
loop_
_entity.id
_entity.type
_entity.pdbx_description
1 polymer ?
#
loop_
_entity_poly.entity_id
_entity_poly.type
_entity_poly.pdbx_seq_one_letter_code
_entity_poly.pdbx_strand_id
1 'polypeptide(L)'
;MCWCTRWQRWTRSEVARRARVDAELVRRGLARSREHAVELISAGRVLINGTVATKPATGVETAAALLVRDEPDEVQWASRGAHKLLGALAAFEAEGVSVDGKRCLDAGASTGGFTDVLLSKGAKEVVAADVGYGQLIWRLQNDDRVKVHDRTNVRALTPELIGGTVDVVVADLSFISLALVLPALAACCAPGADLLPMVKPQFEVGKDRLGSGGVVRDPALRAETVREVAAAAAKLGLRTRGVTASPLPGPSGNVEYFLWLRKEAAESAVAQADTATPEGVRAVDDGLSVPGDTVSAASSVPAAYSAEEQARVAALIDRAVQEGPQ
;
A
#
# COMPACT_ATOMS: atom_id res chain seq x y z
N MET A 1 11.90 39.64 -78.45
CA MET A 1 12.16 38.32 -77.98
C MET A 1 12.69 38.41 -76.52
N CYS A 2 11.79 38.22 -75.54
CA CYS A 2 12.18 38.22 -74.13
C CYS A 2 11.93 36.83 -73.52
N TRP A 3 13.00 36.15 -73.17
CA TRP A 3 12.93 34.89 -72.50
C TRP A 3 12.86 35.09 -70.98
N CYS A 4 11.69 34.86 -70.42
CA CYS A 4 11.46 34.87 -69.00
C CYS A 4 11.69 33.47 -68.41
N THR A 5 12.85 33.21 -67.81
CA THR A 5 13.17 31.97 -67.12
C THR A 5 12.48 31.98 -65.76
N ARG A 6 11.49 31.11 -65.63
CA ARG A 6 10.73 30.89 -64.40
C ARG A 6 11.57 30.01 -63.51
N TRP A 7 12.16 30.59 -62.40
CA TRP A 7 12.81 29.81 -61.34
C TRP A 7 11.73 29.10 -60.52
N GLN A 8 11.65 27.78 -60.64
CA GLN A 8 10.86 26.95 -59.68
C GLN A 8 11.59 26.97 -58.35
N ARG A 9 10.97 27.53 -57.32
CA ARG A 9 11.38 27.34 -55.92
C ARG A 9 11.16 25.87 -55.56
N TRP A 10 12.25 25.17 -55.32
CA TRP A 10 12.20 23.90 -54.62
C TRP A 10 11.77 24.18 -53.18
N THR A 11 10.55 23.82 -52.82
CA THR A 11 10.10 23.77 -51.44
C THR A 11 10.91 22.69 -50.74
N ARG A 12 11.65 23.05 -49.68
CA ARG A 12 12.27 22.11 -48.77
C ARG A 12 11.16 21.13 -48.35
N SER A 13 11.34 19.84 -48.69
CA SER A 13 10.53 18.78 -48.10
C SER A 13 10.66 18.91 -46.59
N GLU A 14 9.56 19.16 -45.91
CA GLU A 14 9.51 19.04 -44.44
C GLU A 14 9.97 17.65 -44.09
N VAL A 15 11.18 17.54 -43.52
CA VAL A 15 11.67 16.33 -42.93
C VAL A 15 10.70 16.00 -41.81
N ALA A 16 9.86 15.01 -41.99
CA ALA A 16 8.87 14.60 -41.01
C ALA A 16 9.57 14.36 -39.66
N ARG A 17 9.21 15.13 -38.68
CA ARG A 17 9.81 15.09 -37.35
C ARG A 17 9.50 13.72 -36.74
N ARG A 18 10.52 12.90 -36.58
CA ARG A 18 10.40 11.59 -35.92
C ARG A 18 10.56 11.77 -34.42
N ALA A 19 9.59 11.30 -33.66
CA ALA A 19 9.64 11.20 -32.20
C ALA A 19 9.79 9.74 -31.79
N ARG A 20 10.31 9.50 -30.60
CA ARG A 20 10.32 8.16 -30.01
C ARG A 20 8.90 7.70 -29.72
N VAL A 21 8.56 6.43 -29.98
CA VAL A 21 7.21 5.92 -29.80
C VAL A 21 6.76 6.01 -28.32
N ASP A 22 7.67 5.78 -27.36
CA ASP A 22 7.36 5.93 -25.94
C ASP A 22 6.93 7.37 -25.56
N ALA A 23 7.62 8.37 -26.10
CA ALA A 23 7.29 9.77 -25.89
C ALA A 23 5.99 10.19 -26.63
N GLU A 24 5.80 9.66 -27.83
CA GLU A 24 4.63 9.97 -28.66
C GLU A 24 3.33 9.37 -28.10
N LEU A 25 3.40 8.18 -27.49
CA LEU A 25 2.28 7.57 -26.76
C LEU A 25 1.80 8.46 -25.60
N VAL A 26 2.74 8.98 -24.82
CA VAL A 26 2.40 9.93 -23.72
C VAL A 26 1.83 11.23 -24.29
N ARG A 27 2.45 11.80 -25.33
CA ARG A 27 1.98 13.05 -25.96
C ARG A 27 0.55 12.93 -26.49
N ARG A 28 0.16 11.75 -27.00
CA ARG A 28 -1.20 11.50 -27.53
C ARG A 28 -2.19 11.03 -26.46
N GLY A 29 -1.79 10.93 -25.18
CA GLY A 29 -2.65 10.41 -24.10
C GLY A 29 -2.92 8.91 -24.18
N LEU A 30 -2.16 8.16 -24.98
CA LEU A 30 -2.26 6.72 -25.12
C LEU A 30 -1.47 5.95 -24.03
N ALA A 31 -0.61 6.67 -23.28
CA ALA A 31 0.08 6.17 -22.11
C ALA A 31 0.14 7.26 -21.04
N ARG A 32 0.04 6.87 -19.78
CA ARG A 32 0.04 7.80 -18.62
C ARG A 32 1.41 8.37 -18.33
N SER A 33 2.46 7.59 -18.58
CA SER A 33 3.87 7.96 -18.39
C SER A 33 4.74 7.24 -19.42
N ARG A 34 6.05 7.60 -19.49
CA ARG A 34 7.01 6.91 -20.37
C ARG A 34 7.25 5.48 -19.91
N GLU A 35 7.25 5.21 -18.62
CA GLU A 35 7.35 3.89 -18.03
C GLU A 35 6.16 3.02 -18.46
N HIS A 36 4.94 3.54 -18.36
CA HIS A 36 3.74 2.85 -18.84
C HIS A 36 3.79 2.60 -20.35
N ALA A 37 4.31 3.55 -21.15
CA ALA A 37 4.51 3.33 -22.58
C ALA A 37 5.50 2.18 -22.86
N VAL A 38 6.57 2.07 -22.07
CA VAL A 38 7.54 0.97 -22.19
C VAL A 38 6.90 -0.37 -21.83
N GLU A 39 6.09 -0.42 -20.79
CA GLU A 39 5.33 -1.62 -20.39
C GLU A 39 4.39 -2.09 -21.52
N LEU A 40 3.61 -1.19 -22.09
CA LEU A 40 2.70 -1.47 -23.22
C LEU A 40 3.46 -2.01 -24.46
N ILE A 41 4.62 -1.44 -24.75
CA ILE A 41 5.47 -1.88 -25.87
C ILE A 41 6.05 -3.27 -25.60
N SER A 42 6.55 -3.49 -24.38
CA SER A 42 7.12 -4.79 -23.96
C SER A 42 6.08 -5.90 -23.97
N ALA A 43 4.83 -5.58 -23.65
CA ALA A 43 3.68 -6.49 -23.74
C ALA A 43 3.18 -6.71 -25.19
N GLY A 44 3.81 -6.08 -26.20
CA GLY A 44 3.38 -6.22 -27.60
C GLY A 44 2.04 -5.57 -27.94
N ARG A 45 1.55 -4.68 -27.09
CA ARG A 45 0.20 -4.04 -27.20
C ARG A 45 0.20 -2.83 -28.12
N VAL A 46 1.36 -2.25 -28.43
CA VAL A 46 1.47 -1.04 -29.25
C VAL A 46 1.67 -1.40 -30.71
N LEU A 47 0.80 -0.84 -31.58
CA LEU A 47 0.96 -0.96 -33.04
C LEU A 47 1.30 0.41 -33.62
N ILE A 48 2.27 0.42 -34.53
CA ILE A 48 2.64 1.56 -35.38
C ILE A 48 2.24 1.20 -36.81
N ASN A 49 1.26 1.90 -37.37
CA ASN A 49 0.73 1.62 -38.72
C ASN A 49 0.35 0.13 -38.90
N GLY A 50 -0.22 -0.49 -37.87
CA GLY A 50 -0.62 -1.89 -37.89
C GLY A 50 0.48 -2.92 -37.53
N THR A 51 1.74 -2.50 -37.38
CA THR A 51 2.87 -3.38 -37.01
C THR A 51 3.20 -3.23 -35.52
N VAL A 52 3.43 -4.33 -34.80
CA VAL A 52 3.78 -4.32 -33.36
C VAL A 52 5.10 -3.60 -33.14
N ALA A 53 5.10 -2.62 -32.23
CA ALA A 53 6.30 -1.95 -31.77
C ALA A 53 7.08 -2.85 -30.79
N THR A 54 8.38 -3.05 -31.05
CA THR A 54 9.23 -3.91 -30.20
C THR A 54 10.24 -3.14 -29.36
N LYS A 55 10.46 -1.86 -29.67
CA LYS A 55 11.45 -1.02 -28.96
C LYS A 55 10.89 0.35 -28.62
N PRO A 56 10.99 0.80 -27.36
CA PRO A 56 10.51 2.12 -26.93
C PRO A 56 11.14 3.30 -27.69
N ALA A 57 12.38 3.11 -28.16
CA ALA A 57 13.13 4.12 -28.91
C ALA A 57 12.80 4.17 -30.41
N THR A 58 11.88 3.33 -30.90
CA THR A 58 11.47 3.34 -32.31
C THR A 58 11.01 4.73 -32.72
N GLY A 59 11.60 5.27 -33.80
CA GLY A 59 11.22 6.58 -34.36
C GLY A 59 9.90 6.49 -35.11
N VAL A 60 8.91 7.27 -34.72
CA VAL A 60 7.61 7.38 -35.39
C VAL A 60 7.38 8.79 -35.91
N GLU A 61 6.74 8.90 -37.05
CA GLU A 61 6.30 10.17 -37.59
C GLU A 61 5.08 10.69 -36.84
N THR A 62 4.94 12.00 -36.74
CA THR A 62 3.81 12.62 -36.03
C THR A 62 2.44 12.22 -36.63
N ALA A 63 2.42 11.84 -37.91
CA ALA A 63 1.23 11.37 -38.63
C ALA A 63 1.01 9.85 -38.55
N ALA A 64 1.96 9.07 -37.98
CA ALA A 64 1.81 7.63 -37.89
C ALA A 64 0.58 7.23 -37.06
N ALA A 65 -0.15 6.24 -37.51
CA ALA A 65 -1.24 5.65 -36.73
C ALA A 65 -0.64 4.86 -35.56
N LEU A 66 -0.92 5.28 -34.33
CA LEU A 66 -0.59 4.56 -33.12
C LEU A 66 -1.87 3.96 -32.53
N LEU A 67 -1.89 2.68 -32.28
CA LEU A 67 -2.96 1.95 -31.62
C LEU A 67 -2.37 1.20 -30.44
N VAL A 68 -3.00 1.34 -29.28
CA VAL A 68 -2.76 0.46 -28.14
C VAL A 68 -3.90 -0.57 -28.13
N ARG A 69 -3.55 -1.85 -28.20
CA ARG A 69 -4.56 -2.92 -28.08
C ARG A 69 -5.00 -3.01 -26.63
N ASP A 70 -6.28 -2.96 -26.39
CA ASP A 70 -6.85 -3.36 -25.11
C ASP A 70 -6.76 -4.88 -25.01
N GLU A 71 -6.32 -5.42 -23.88
CA GLU A 71 -6.57 -6.82 -23.56
C GLU A 71 -8.01 -6.89 -23.07
N PRO A 72 -8.86 -7.75 -23.67
CA PRO A 72 -10.29 -7.80 -23.38
C PRO A 72 -10.62 -8.08 -21.91
N ASP A 73 -9.68 -8.61 -21.13
CA ASP A 73 -9.88 -9.06 -19.75
C ASP A 73 -8.95 -8.34 -18.73
N GLU A 74 -8.15 -7.35 -19.14
CA GLU A 74 -7.29 -6.64 -18.17
C GLU A 74 -8.08 -5.56 -17.46
N VAL A 75 -8.36 -5.78 -16.17
CA VAL A 75 -8.94 -4.76 -15.29
C VAL A 75 -8.04 -3.53 -15.27
N GLN A 76 -8.54 -2.40 -15.78
CA GLN A 76 -7.80 -1.14 -15.75
C GLN A 76 -7.78 -0.56 -14.33
N TRP A 77 -6.76 -0.92 -13.57
CA TRP A 77 -6.56 -0.41 -12.22
C TRP A 77 -6.19 1.07 -12.20
N ALA A 78 -6.56 1.78 -11.14
CA ALA A 78 -6.21 3.17 -10.92
C ALA A 78 -4.70 3.44 -10.96
N SER A 79 -3.89 2.46 -10.56
CA SER A 79 -2.43 2.48 -10.70
C SER A 79 -1.86 1.07 -10.67
N ARG A 80 -0.58 0.92 -11.06
CA ARG A 80 0.16 -0.34 -10.92
C ARG A 80 0.31 -0.81 -9.47
N GLY A 81 0.13 0.09 -8.48
CA GLY A 81 0.09 -0.26 -7.06
C GLY A 81 -0.96 -1.34 -6.75
N ALA A 82 -2.05 -1.42 -7.52
CA ALA A 82 -3.06 -2.45 -7.41
C ALA A 82 -2.47 -3.86 -7.42
N HIS A 83 -1.51 -4.13 -8.31
CA HIS A 83 -0.88 -5.46 -8.42
C HIS A 83 -0.10 -5.84 -7.15
N LYS A 84 0.43 -4.87 -6.40
CA LYS A 84 1.10 -5.12 -5.13
C LYS A 84 0.11 -5.69 -4.10
N LEU A 85 -1.04 -5.01 -3.93
CA LEU A 85 -2.07 -5.47 -3.00
C LEU A 85 -2.71 -6.77 -3.45
N LEU A 86 -2.95 -6.96 -4.75
CA LEU A 86 -3.45 -8.23 -5.29
C LEU A 86 -2.52 -9.39 -4.92
N GLY A 87 -1.20 -9.21 -5.04
CA GLY A 87 -0.23 -10.23 -4.64
C GLY A 87 -0.26 -10.52 -3.14
N ALA A 88 -0.37 -9.50 -2.30
CA ALA A 88 -0.50 -9.69 -0.84
C ALA A 88 -1.80 -10.43 -0.47
N LEU A 89 -2.94 -10.05 -1.07
CA LEU A 89 -4.22 -10.72 -0.83
C LEU A 89 -4.15 -12.18 -1.29
N ALA A 90 -3.63 -12.45 -2.49
CA ALA A 90 -3.47 -13.82 -2.99
C ALA A 90 -2.61 -14.70 -2.06
N ALA A 91 -1.57 -14.12 -1.44
CA ALA A 91 -0.73 -14.84 -0.48
C ALA A 91 -1.47 -15.18 0.83
N PHE A 92 -2.41 -14.35 1.27
CA PHE A 92 -3.02 -14.45 2.60
C PHE A 92 -4.50 -14.87 2.60
N GLU A 93 -5.19 -14.84 1.45
CA GLU A 93 -6.61 -15.24 1.34
C GLU A 93 -6.83 -16.69 1.81
N ALA A 94 -5.92 -17.60 1.45
CA ALA A 94 -6.01 -19.01 1.87
C ALA A 94 -5.87 -19.21 3.40
N GLU A 95 -5.25 -18.25 4.09
CA GLU A 95 -5.06 -18.23 5.53
C GLU A 95 -6.13 -17.41 6.27
N GLY A 96 -7.12 -16.86 5.55
CA GLY A 96 -8.32 -16.23 6.09
C GLY A 96 -8.38 -14.72 6.03
N VAL A 97 -7.50 -14.04 5.29
CA VAL A 97 -7.66 -12.61 4.97
C VAL A 97 -8.79 -12.46 3.96
N SER A 98 -9.75 -11.61 4.27
CA SER A 98 -10.84 -11.26 3.35
C SER A 98 -11.19 -9.79 3.50
N VAL A 99 -11.58 -9.16 2.41
CA VAL A 99 -12.10 -7.78 2.39
C VAL A 99 -13.60 -7.71 2.08
N ASP A 100 -14.19 -8.84 1.68
CA ASP A 100 -15.59 -8.91 1.29
C ASP A 100 -16.53 -8.52 2.43
N GLY A 101 -17.43 -7.58 2.16
CA GLY A 101 -18.39 -7.03 3.12
C GLY A 101 -17.77 -6.16 4.23
N LYS A 102 -16.45 -5.95 4.23
CA LYS A 102 -15.71 -5.24 5.30
C LYS A 102 -15.60 -3.74 5.03
N ARG A 103 -15.48 -2.98 6.13
CA ARG A 103 -15.07 -1.59 6.12
C ARG A 103 -13.54 -1.52 6.14
N CYS A 104 -12.96 -0.85 5.15
CA CYS A 104 -11.50 -0.81 4.93
C CYS A 104 -10.94 0.61 5.07
N LEU A 105 -9.67 0.71 5.48
CA LEU A 105 -8.88 1.94 5.43
C LEU A 105 -7.72 1.74 4.46
N ASP A 106 -7.63 2.60 3.44
CA ASP A 106 -6.48 2.73 2.55
C ASP A 106 -5.65 3.95 3.00
N ALA A 107 -4.54 3.70 3.68
CA ALA A 107 -3.64 4.72 4.19
C ALA A 107 -2.51 4.97 3.18
N GLY A 108 -2.52 6.16 2.58
CA GLY A 108 -1.68 6.52 1.44
C GLY A 108 -2.35 6.17 0.11
N ALA A 109 -3.62 6.50 -0.04
CA ALA A 109 -4.45 6.09 -1.17
C ALA A 109 -3.93 6.58 -2.53
N SER A 110 -3.25 7.73 -2.59
CA SER A 110 -2.69 8.31 -3.82
C SER A 110 -3.72 8.33 -4.96
N THR A 111 -3.42 7.75 -6.12
CA THR A 111 -4.36 7.66 -7.25
C THR A 111 -5.47 6.62 -7.07
N GLY A 112 -5.41 5.79 -6.01
CA GLY A 112 -6.45 4.84 -5.64
C GLY A 112 -6.19 3.40 -6.05
N GLY A 113 -4.93 3.02 -6.28
CA GLY A 113 -4.62 1.64 -6.68
C GLY A 113 -5.09 0.59 -5.67
N PHE A 114 -4.87 0.83 -4.37
CA PHE A 114 -5.33 -0.09 -3.33
C PHE A 114 -6.84 0.03 -3.10
N THR A 115 -7.38 1.26 -3.05
CA THR A 115 -8.83 1.50 -2.97
C THR A 115 -9.59 0.71 -4.04
N ASP A 116 -9.11 0.71 -5.28
CA ASP A 116 -9.69 0.03 -6.41
C ASP A 116 -9.75 -1.50 -6.22
N VAL A 117 -8.65 -2.08 -5.74
CA VAL A 117 -8.58 -3.51 -5.41
C VAL A 117 -9.55 -3.85 -4.28
N LEU A 118 -9.59 -3.06 -3.20
CA LEU A 118 -10.51 -3.29 -2.09
C LEU A 118 -11.97 -3.32 -2.55
N LEU A 119 -12.37 -2.34 -3.38
CA LEU A 119 -13.71 -2.29 -3.94
C LEU A 119 -14.02 -3.49 -4.84
N SER A 120 -13.06 -3.90 -5.69
CA SER A 120 -13.20 -5.06 -6.59
C SER A 120 -13.32 -6.38 -5.83
N LYS A 121 -12.73 -6.46 -4.65
CA LYS A 121 -12.78 -7.60 -3.72
C LYS A 121 -13.99 -7.56 -2.78
N GLY A 122 -14.95 -6.67 -3.00
CA GLY A 122 -16.23 -6.62 -2.29
C GLY A 122 -16.21 -5.81 -1.00
N ALA A 123 -15.25 -4.91 -0.80
CA ALA A 123 -15.29 -4.02 0.37
C ALA A 123 -16.61 -3.23 0.42
N LYS A 124 -17.23 -3.21 1.61
CA LYS A 124 -18.48 -2.48 1.85
C LYS A 124 -18.27 -0.96 1.80
N GLU A 125 -17.16 -0.51 2.35
CA GLU A 125 -16.75 0.89 2.38
C GLU A 125 -15.22 0.96 2.43
N VAL A 126 -14.64 1.95 1.76
CA VAL A 126 -13.21 2.25 1.80
C VAL A 126 -13.00 3.70 2.22
N VAL A 127 -12.35 3.91 3.35
CA VAL A 127 -11.81 5.21 3.76
C VAL A 127 -10.47 5.39 3.08
N ALA A 128 -10.38 6.30 2.13
CA ALA A 128 -9.17 6.60 1.38
C ALA A 128 -8.49 7.86 1.96
N ALA A 129 -7.39 7.68 2.69
CA ALA A 129 -6.70 8.77 3.37
C ALA A 129 -5.33 9.05 2.73
N ASP A 130 -5.08 10.32 2.39
CA ASP A 130 -3.81 10.77 1.80
C ASP A 130 -3.44 12.19 2.25
N VAL A 131 -2.13 12.47 2.35
CA VAL A 131 -1.63 13.84 2.61
C VAL A 131 -1.79 14.75 1.40
N GLY A 132 -1.87 14.19 0.20
CA GLY A 132 -2.14 14.89 -1.04
C GLY A 132 -3.57 15.43 -1.11
N TYR A 133 -3.86 16.10 -2.22
CA TYR A 133 -5.18 16.63 -2.49
C TYR A 133 -5.61 16.31 -3.92
N GLY A 134 -6.82 15.74 -4.09
CA GLY A 134 -7.40 15.47 -5.40
C GLY A 134 -6.60 14.46 -6.24
N GLN A 135 -5.81 13.57 -5.61
CA GLN A 135 -5.01 12.59 -6.32
C GLN A 135 -5.82 11.38 -6.78
N LEU A 136 -6.82 10.99 -5.99
CA LEU A 136 -7.68 9.84 -6.29
C LEU A 136 -8.35 10.05 -7.65
N ILE A 137 -8.38 9.01 -8.50
CA ILE A 137 -9.00 9.13 -9.84
C ILE A 137 -10.50 9.37 -9.74
N TRP A 138 -11.06 10.09 -10.71
CA TRP A 138 -12.44 10.58 -10.69
C TRP A 138 -13.49 9.49 -10.41
N ARG A 139 -13.36 8.29 -10.99
CA ARG A 139 -14.34 7.21 -10.78
C ARG A 139 -14.38 6.71 -9.34
N LEU A 140 -13.24 6.74 -8.62
CA LEU A 140 -13.16 6.36 -7.21
C LEU A 140 -13.64 7.48 -6.29
N GLN A 141 -13.39 8.74 -6.64
CA GLN A 141 -13.95 9.87 -5.90
C GLN A 141 -15.48 9.92 -5.92
N ASN A 142 -16.11 9.37 -6.97
CA ASN A 142 -17.55 9.37 -7.16
C ASN A 142 -18.20 7.99 -6.87
N ASP A 143 -17.48 7.05 -6.29
CA ASP A 143 -18.07 5.79 -5.80
C ASP A 143 -18.62 6.01 -4.38
N ASP A 144 -19.90 5.77 -4.18
CA ASP A 144 -20.60 6.01 -2.89
C ASP A 144 -19.97 5.25 -1.71
N ARG A 145 -19.26 4.16 -2.01
CA ARG A 145 -18.53 3.34 -1.02
C ARG A 145 -17.20 3.96 -0.59
N VAL A 146 -16.70 4.99 -1.29
CA VAL A 146 -15.41 5.64 -0.98
C VAL A 146 -15.62 6.88 -0.15
N LYS A 147 -14.92 6.96 0.99
CA LYS A 147 -14.88 8.15 1.85
C LYS A 147 -13.49 8.77 1.73
N VAL A 148 -13.41 9.88 0.99
CA VAL A 148 -12.14 10.54 0.69
C VAL A 148 -11.72 11.46 1.83
N HIS A 149 -10.50 11.26 2.34
CA HIS A 149 -9.85 12.07 3.37
C HIS A 149 -8.54 12.64 2.81
N ASP A 150 -8.66 13.66 1.96
CA ASP A 150 -7.53 14.42 1.42
C ASP A 150 -6.84 15.27 2.50
N ARG A 151 -5.56 15.63 2.28
CA ARG A 151 -4.74 16.45 3.18
C ARG A 151 -4.68 15.90 4.61
N THR A 152 -4.82 14.59 4.74
CA THR A 152 -4.88 13.91 6.03
C THR A 152 -3.57 13.21 6.32
N ASN A 153 -2.89 13.64 7.38
CA ASN A 153 -1.69 12.94 7.84
C ASN A 153 -2.10 11.66 8.56
N VAL A 154 -1.63 10.52 8.06
CA VAL A 154 -1.93 9.18 8.61
C VAL A 154 -1.59 9.07 10.10
N ARG A 155 -0.58 9.81 10.59
CA ARG A 155 -0.25 9.86 12.04
C ARG A 155 -1.32 10.50 12.90
N ALA A 156 -2.21 11.30 12.32
CA ALA A 156 -3.29 11.99 13.01
C ALA A 156 -4.65 11.28 12.84
N LEU A 157 -4.70 10.11 12.21
CA LEU A 157 -5.92 9.34 12.07
C LEU A 157 -6.42 8.88 13.43
N THR A 158 -7.72 9.04 13.64
CA THR A 158 -8.45 8.50 14.79
C THR A 158 -9.76 7.87 14.31
N PRO A 159 -10.35 6.95 15.09
CA PRO A 159 -11.67 6.40 14.73
C PRO A 159 -12.72 7.48 14.50
N GLU A 160 -12.74 8.54 15.29
CA GLU A 160 -13.71 9.64 15.18
C GLU A 160 -13.54 10.38 13.86
N LEU A 161 -12.31 10.65 13.45
CA LEU A 161 -12.02 11.34 12.20
C LEU A 161 -12.50 10.56 10.97
N ILE A 162 -12.37 9.23 11.01
CA ILE A 162 -12.75 8.36 9.89
C ILE A 162 -14.18 7.79 10.03
N GLY A 163 -14.94 8.20 11.05
CA GLY A 163 -16.34 7.78 11.24
C GLY A 163 -16.49 6.37 11.84
N GLY A 164 -15.55 5.91 12.65
CA GLY A 164 -15.56 4.63 13.35
C GLY A 164 -14.37 3.74 13.03
N THR A 165 -14.29 2.58 13.67
CA THR A 165 -13.23 1.60 13.43
C THR A 165 -13.42 0.87 12.09
N VAL A 166 -12.34 0.25 11.61
CA VAL A 166 -12.31 -0.53 10.36
C VAL A 166 -11.91 -1.97 10.61
N ASP A 167 -12.32 -2.86 9.71
CA ASP A 167 -12.06 -4.30 9.77
C ASP A 167 -10.76 -4.68 9.06
N VAL A 168 -10.35 -3.87 8.07
CA VAL A 168 -9.11 -4.07 7.29
C VAL A 168 -8.41 -2.74 7.09
N VAL A 169 -7.11 -2.74 7.29
CA VAL A 169 -6.23 -1.61 6.94
C VAL A 169 -5.22 -2.08 5.91
N VAL A 170 -5.08 -1.32 4.82
CA VAL A 170 -3.95 -1.43 3.89
C VAL A 170 -3.15 -0.14 3.94
N ALA A 171 -1.82 -0.21 3.77
CA ALA A 171 -0.99 0.99 3.81
C ALA A 171 0.18 0.91 2.84
N ASP A 172 0.24 1.85 1.89
CA ASP A 172 1.36 2.08 0.97
C ASP A 172 1.92 3.48 1.17
N LEU A 173 2.71 3.66 2.24
CA LEU A 173 3.25 4.95 2.64
C LEU A 173 4.69 5.15 2.13
N SER A 174 5.04 6.39 1.81
CA SER A 174 6.39 6.75 1.37
C SER A 174 6.99 7.84 2.23
N PHE A 175 8.32 7.79 2.40
CA PHE A 175 9.11 8.79 3.13
C PHE A 175 8.81 8.87 4.63
N ILE A 176 8.27 7.82 5.22
CA ILE A 176 7.97 7.71 6.65
C ILE A 176 8.20 6.28 7.11
N SER A 177 8.71 6.12 8.33
CA SER A 177 8.79 4.79 8.97
C SER A 177 7.41 4.36 9.45
N LEU A 178 7.07 3.08 9.24
CA LEU A 178 5.83 2.48 9.73
C LEU A 178 5.70 2.55 11.25
N ALA A 179 6.81 2.49 11.99
CA ALA A 179 6.78 2.62 13.45
C ALA A 179 6.10 3.92 13.93
N LEU A 180 6.16 4.99 13.12
CA LEU A 180 5.54 6.28 13.45
C LEU A 180 4.03 6.33 13.15
N VAL A 181 3.52 5.47 12.28
CA VAL A 181 2.12 5.49 11.84
C VAL A 181 1.31 4.32 12.41
N LEU A 182 1.96 3.22 12.76
CA LEU A 182 1.31 2.05 13.34
C LEU A 182 0.42 2.36 14.56
N PRO A 183 0.77 3.27 15.49
CA PRO A 183 -0.12 3.62 16.60
C PRO A 183 -1.48 4.15 16.14
N ALA A 184 -1.50 5.06 15.15
CA ALA A 184 -2.73 5.62 14.60
C ALA A 184 -3.55 4.57 13.82
N LEU A 185 -2.86 3.74 13.00
CA LEU A 185 -3.51 2.64 12.28
C LEU A 185 -4.12 1.62 13.24
N ALA A 186 -3.39 1.24 14.30
CA ALA A 186 -3.88 0.32 15.33
C ALA A 186 -5.10 0.89 16.08
N ALA A 187 -5.11 2.19 16.37
CA ALA A 187 -6.26 2.84 17.00
C ALA A 187 -7.51 2.77 16.12
N CYS A 188 -7.36 2.92 14.80
CA CYS A 188 -8.47 2.84 13.85
C CYS A 188 -9.01 1.42 13.62
N CYS A 189 -8.30 0.37 14.04
CA CYS A 189 -8.72 -1.02 13.87
C CYS A 189 -9.78 -1.45 14.87
N ALA A 190 -10.79 -2.17 14.42
CA ALA A 190 -11.66 -2.97 15.29
C ALA A 190 -10.89 -4.15 15.92
N PRO A 191 -11.35 -4.70 17.06
CA PRO A 191 -10.82 -5.98 17.56
C PRO A 191 -10.92 -7.07 16.50
N GLY A 192 -9.85 -7.82 16.27
CA GLY A 192 -9.79 -8.86 15.24
C GLY A 192 -9.55 -8.36 13.82
N ALA A 193 -9.36 -7.05 13.63
CA ALA A 193 -9.07 -6.46 12.32
C ALA A 193 -7.72 -6.94 11.75
N ASP A 194 -7.66 -7.03 10.43
CA ASP A 194 -6.46 -7.35 9.68
C ASP A 194 -5.78 -6.08 9.16
N LEU A 195 -4.45 -5.99 9.29
CA LEU A 195 -3.65 -4.89 8.72
C LEU A 195 -2.62 -5.46 7.77
N LEU A 196 -2.50 -4.84 6.59
CA LEU A 196 -1.58 -5.21 5.53
C LEU A 196 -0.69 -3.99 5.19
N PRO A 197 0.15 -3.51 6.12
CA PRO A 197 1.09 -2.42 5.83
C PRO A 197 2.24 -2.94 4.96
N MET A 198 2.66 -2.11 4.00
CA MET A 198 3.82 -2.39 3.16
C MET A 198 5.09 -1.82 3.78
N VAL A 199 5.98 -2.69 4.24
CA VAL A 199 7.31 -2.34 4.72
C VAL A 199 8.19 -1.99 3.53
N LYS A 200 8.78 -0.80 3.57
CA LYS A 200 9.73 -0.31 2.58
C LYS A 200 11.09 -0.15 3.24
N PRO A 201 12.01 -1.12 3.07
CA PRO A 201 13.30 -1.10 3.77
C PRO A 201 14.05 0.23 3.66
N GLN A 202 13.96 0.91 2.52
CA GLN A 202 14.61 2.20 2.29
C GLN A 202 14.11 3.33 3.20
N PHE A 203 12.93 3.20 3.82
CA PHE A 203 12.39 4.19 4.77
C PHE A 203 12.51 3.74 6.23
N GLU A 204 12.98 2.51 6.46
CA GLU A 204 13.15 1.93 7.80
C GLU A 204 14.62 1.87 8.24
N VAL A 205 15.58 1.63 7.34
CA VAL A 205 17.01 1.42 7.69
C VAL A 205 17.71 2.64 8.29
N GLY A 206 17.13 3.84 8.19
CA GLY A 206 17.82 5.08 8.55
C GLY A 206 18.82 5.55 7.48
N LYS A 207 19.17 6.82 7.52
CA LYS A 207 19.99 7.47 6.47
C LYS A 207 21.39 6.90 6.37
N ASP A 208 21.99 6.53 7.51
CA ASP A 208 23.39 6.10 7.57
C ASP A 208 23.61 4.70 7.00
N ARG A 209 22.58 3.86 6.95
CA ARG A 209 22.62 2.51 6.41
C ARG A 209 22.01 2.40 5.00
N LEU A 210 21.47 3.50 4.48
CA LEU A 210 20.88 3.53 3.14
C LEU A 210 21.98 3.52 2.08
N GLY A 211 21.98 2.51 1.22
CA GLY A 211 22.96 2.34 0.17
C GLY A 211 22.90 3.42 -0.91
N SER A 212 23.92 3.45 -1.76
CA SER A 212 24.00 4.32 -2.92
C SER A 212 22.76 4.18 -3.80
N GLY A 213 22.18 5.31 -4.20
CA GLY A 213 20.96 5.35 -5.01
C GLY A 213 19.66 5.07 -4.25
N GLY A 214 19.69 5.03 -2.90
CA GLY A 214 18.48 4.82 -2.09
C GLY A 214 17.93 3.40 -2.15
N VAL A 215 18.77 2.40 -2.47
CA VAL A 215 18.34 1.01 -2.62
C VAL A 215 18.99 0.13 -1.56
N VAL A 216 18.18 -0.61 -0.81
CA VAL A 216 18.62 -1.61 0.18
C VAL A 216 18.78 -2.96 -0.52
N ARG A 217 20.04 -3.31 -0.87
CA ARG A 217 20.35 -4.55 -1.62
C ARG A 217 20.60 -5.75 -0.70
N ASP A 218 21.12 -5.51 0.50
CA ASP A 218 21.46 -6.58 1.44
C ASP A 218 20.20 -7.28 1.97
N PRO A 219 20.01 -8.57 1.70
CA PRO A 219 18.87 -9.34 2.19
C PRO A 219 18.78 -9.38 3.72
N ALA A 220 19.93 -9.42 4.42
CA ALA A 220 19.96 -9.42 5.89
C ALA A 220 19.43 -8.11 6.46
N LEU A 221 19.78 -6.99 5.84
CA LEU A 221 19.29 -5.66 6.22
C LEU A 221 17.79 -5.51 5.90
N ARG A 222 17.32 -6.07 4.79
CA ARG A 222 15.87 -6.12 4.48
C ARG A 222 15.10 -6.91 5.55
N ALA A 223 15.60 -8.09 5.91
CA ALA A 223 15.01 -8.92 6.96
C ALA A 223 15.00 -8.22 8.33
N GLU A 224 16.08 -7.52 8.68
CA GLU A 224 16.17 -6.73 9.91
C GLU A 224 15.07 -5.67 9.99
N THR A 225 14.88 -4.86 8.92
CA THR A 225 13.86 -3.82 8.92
C THR A 225 12.44 -4.38 9.07
N VAL A 226 12.14 -5.50 8.42
CA VAL A 226 10.83 -6.15 8.57
C VAL A 226 10.63 -6.66 10.00
N ARG A 227 11.68 -7.21 10.66
CA ARG A 227 11.62 -7.63 12.06
C ARG A 227 11.38 -6.45 13.00
N GLU A 228 12.05 -5.32 12.78
CA GLU A 228 11.87 -4.11 13.59
C GLU A 228 10.43 -3.59 13.52
N VAL A 229 9.84 -3.54 12.32
CA VAL A 229 8.44 -3.14 12.13
C VAL A 229 7.48 -4.14 12.79
N ALA A 230 7.70 -5.44 12.63
CA ALA A 230 6.89 -6.48 13.29
C ALA A 230 6.97 -6.38 14.83
N ALA A 231 8.14 -6.12 15.38
CA ALA A 231 8.34 -5.90 16.81
C ALA A 231 7.65 -4.62 17.32
N ALA A 232 7.66 -3.55 16.52
CA ALA A 232 6.92 -2.32 16.84
C ALA A 232 5.41 -2.56 16.84
N ALA A 233 4.90 -3.32 15.88
CA ALA A 233 3.49 -3.70 15.78
C ALA A 233 3.05 -4.54 16.99
N ALA A 234 3.87 -5.50 17.42
CA ALA A 234 3.58 -6.35 18.57
C ALA A 234 3.34 -5.57 19.87
N LYS A 235 4.10 -4.48 20.08
CA LYS A 235 3.91 -3.59 21.24
C LYS A 235 2.56 -2.88 21.25
N LEU A 236 1.85 -2.88 20.13
CA LEU A 236 0.53 -2.28 19.95
C LEU A 236 -0.60 -3.32 19.93
N GLY A 237 -0.31 -4.58 20.29
CA GLY A 237 -1.27 -5.68 20.22
C GLY A 237 -1.59 -6.16 18.81
N LEU A 238 -0.69 -5.89 17.85
CA LEU A 238 -0.81 -6.35 16.48
C LEU A 238 0.10 -7.56 16.27
N ARG A 239 -0.49 -8.74 16.12
CA ARG A 239 0.27 -9.99 15.95
C ARG A 239 0.54 -10.30 14.49
N THR A 240 1.80 -10.54 14.15
CA THR A 240 2.19 -10.96 12.80
C THR A 240 1.67 -12.37 12.51
N ARG A 241 0.89 -12.49 11.44
CA ARG A 241 0.32 -13.77 10.95
C ARG A 241 1.06 -14.26 9.71
N GLY A 242 1.46 -13.34 8.81
CA GLY A 242 2.15 -13.67 7.58
C GLY A 242 3.08 -12.55 7.11
N VAL A 243 4.00 -12.91 6.23
CA VAL A 243 4.89 -11.98 5.54
C VAL A 243 5.02 -12.43 4.09
N THR A 244 4.94 -11.51 3.15
CA THR A 244 5.20 -11.79 1.74
C THR A 244 5.92 -10.62 1.07
N ALA A 245 6.76 -10.92 0.08
CA ALA A 245 7.35 -9.88 -0.76
C ALA A 245 6.29 -9.34 -1.73
N SER A 246 6.35 -8.05 -2.01
CA SER A 246 5.55 -7.44 -3.07
C SER A 246 5.95 -8.04 -4.43
N PRO A 247 4.98 -8.39 -5.30
CA PRO A 247 5.28 -8.90 -6.64
C PRO A 247 5.91 -7.85 -7.55
N LEU A 248 5.76 -6.56 -7.19
CA LEU A 248 6.36 -5.45 -7.91
C LEU A 248 7.32 -4.70 -7.00
N PRO A 249 8.52 -4.36 -7.50
CA PRO A 249 9.47 -3.51 -6.78
C PRO A 249 8.96 -2.07 -6.69
N GLY A 250 9.51 -1.32 -5.75
CA GLY A 250 9.35 0.13 -5.67
C GLY A 250 9.97 0.85 -6.89
N PRO A 251 9.70 2.15 -7.07
CA PRO A 251 10.12 2.91 -8.25
C PRO A 251 11.64 2.89 -8.51
N SER A 252 12.45 2.79 -7.45
CA SER A 252 13.92 2.72 -7.54
C SER A 252 14.47 1.29 -7.55
N GLY A 253 13.60 0.27 -7.60
CA GLY A 253 13.99 -1.13 -7.59
C GLY A 253 14.17 -1.74 -6.19
N ASN A 254 13.73 -1.06 -5.12
CA ASN A 254 13.68 -1.64 -3.80
C ASN A 254 12.67 -2.78 -3.72
N VAL A 255 13.04 -3.88 -3.08
CA VAL A 255 12.09 -4.93 -2.70
C VAL A 255 11.31 -4.44 -1.49
N GLU A 256 9.99 -4.58 -1.56
CA GLU A 256 9.04 -4.14 -0.52
C GLU A 256 8.28 -5.36 -0.02
N TYR A 257 7.82 -5.34 1.23
CA TYR A 257 7.21 -6.50 1.89
C TYR A 257 5.88 -6.13 2.51
N PHE A 258 4.87 -7.00 2.40
CA PHE A 258 3.65 -6.90 3.18
C PHE A 258 3.77 -7.70 4.46
N LEU A 259 3.43 -7.07 5.58
CA LEU A 259 3.13 -7.75 6.83
C LEU A 259 1.62 -7.97 6.91
N TRP A 260 1.20 -9.19 7.22
CA TRP A 260 -0.15 -9.41 7.70
C TRP A 260 -0.13 -9.41 9.22
N LEU A 261 -0.74 -8.38 9.78
CA LEU A 261 -0.89 -8.16 11.21
C LEU A 261 -2.37 -8.34 11.59
N ARG A 262 -2.64 -8.93 12.74
CA ARG A 262 -3.99 -9.04 13.28
C ARG A 262 -4.07 -8.36 14.63
N LYS A 263 -5.07 -7.47 14.81
CA LYS A 263 -5.32 -6.84 16.11
C LYS A 263 -5.94 -7.85 17.05
N GLU A 264 -5.31 -8.05 18.20
CA GLU A 264 -5.88 -8.92 19.24
C GLU A 264 -7.18 -8.34 19.77
N ALA A 265 -8.16 -9.18 20.02
CA ALA A 265 -9.31 -8.80 20.82
C ALA A 265 -8.81 -8.49 22.24
N ALA A 266 -9.25 -7.38 22.82
CA ALA A 266 -9.02 -7.18 24.24
C ALA A 266 -9.65 -8.39 24.98
N GLU A 267 -8.81 -9.25 25.55
CA GLU A 267 -9.30 -10.31 26.42
C GLU A 267 -10.10 -9.62 27.52
N SER A 268 -11.39 -9.99 27.66
CA SER A 268 -12.19 -9.57 28.77
C SER A 268 -11.48 -10.03 30.04
N ALA A 269 -10.96 -9.11 30.84
CA ALA A 269 -10.27 -9.33 32.11
C ALA A 269 -11.23 -9.88 33.20
N VAL A 270 -12.20 -10.71 32.82
CA VAL A 270 -13.28 -11.25 33.71
C VAL A 270 -13.09 -12.73 34.02
N ALA A 271 -12.15 -13.43 33.40
CA ALA A 271 -12.06 -14.90 33.56
C ALA A 271 -11.04 -15.41 34.62
N GLN A 272 -10.42 -14.57 35.45
CA GLN A 272 -9.45 -15.00 36.47
C GLN A 272 -9.75 -14.55 37.90
N ALA A 273 -11.00 -14.09 38.21
CA ALA A 273 -11.37 -13.68 39.56
C ALA A 273 -12.23 -14.69 40.34
N ASP A 274 -12.44 -15.92 39.87
CA ASP A 274 -13.29 -16.89 40.53
C ASP A 274 -12.55 -18.18 40.90
N THR A 275 -11.48 -18.10 41.70
CA THR A 275 -11.04 -19.21 42.57
C THR A 275 -10.16 -18.68 43.72
N ALA A 276 -10.70 -17.85 44.58
CA ALA A 276 -10.18 -17.67 45.92
C ALA A 276 -11.31 -17.24 46.85
N THR A 277 -11.97 -18.19 47.44
CA THR A 277 -12.79 -17.99 48.63
C THR A 277 -11.87 -17.77 49.82
N PRO A 278 -11.92 -16.69 50.55
CA PRO A 278 -11.43 -16.62 51.90
C PRO A 278 -12.63 -16.74 52.88
N GLU A 279 -12.61 -17.82 53.63
CA GLU A 279 -13.40 -17.93 54.86
C GLU A 279 -13.04 -16.79 55.86
N GLY A 280 -14.06 -16.15 56.35
CA GLY A 280 -14.21 -15.64 57.68
C GLY A 280 -13.24 -14.59 58.21
N VAL A 281 -13.70 -13.33 58.28
CA VAL A 281 -13.51 -12.44 59.46
C VAL A 281 -14.67 -11.44 59.57
N ARG A 282 -15.10 -11.27 60.84
CA ARG A 282 -16.27 -10.56 61.33
C ARG A 282 -16.20 -9.06 61.07
N ALA A 283 -17.40 -8.47 60.94
CA ALA A 283 -17.69 -7.04 60.92
C ALA A 283 -17.21 -6.28 62.15
N VAL A 284 -16.65 -5.12 61.95
CA VAL A 284 -16.74 -3.97 62.85
C VAL A 284 -17.03 -2.73 62.00
N ASP A 285 -18.11 -2.08 62.37
CA ASP A 285 -18.68 -0.82 61.85
C ASP A 285 -17.79 0.34 62.30
N ASP A 286 -17.44 1.26 61.41
CA ASP A 286 -17.34 2.67 61.69
C ASP A 286 -17.21 3.46 60.38
N GLY A 287 -18.14 4.36 60.18
CA GLY A 287 -18.29 5.18 58.99
C GLY A 287 -17.24 6.27 58.81
N LEU A 288 -16.90 6.56 57.59
CA LEU A 288 -16.79 7.93 57.06
C LEU A 288 -16.73 7.89 55.53
N SER A 289 -17.66 8.59 54.91
CA SER A 289 -17.75 8.83 53.47
C SER A 289 -16.65 9.80 53.01
N VAL A 290 -15.93 9.48 51.89
CA VAL A 290 -15.38 10.48 50.96
C VAL A 290 -15.47 9.91 49.53
N PRO A 291 -16.10 10.59 48.56
CA PRO A 291 -16.11 10.18 47.18
C PRO A 291 -14.84 10.70 46.47
N GLY A 292 -14.08 9.85 45.90
CA GLY A 292 -12.94 10.17 45.09
C GLY A 292 -12.86 9.16 43.92
N ASP A 293 -13.68 9.41 42.89
CA ASP A 293 -13.60 8.68 41.62
C ASP A 293 -12.27 9.01 40.91
N THR A 294 -11.31 8.11 40.98
CA THR A 294 -10.27 7.99 39.99
C THR A 294 -10.35 6.57 39.41
N VAL A 295 -11.14 6.44 38.37
CA VAL A 295 -11.06 5.27 37.49
C VAL A 295 -9.71 5.33 36.77
N SER A 296 -8.70 4.73 37.39
CA SER A 296 -7.44 4.39 36.71
C SER A 296 -7.74 3.29 35.71
N ALA A 297 -7.97 3.67 34.44
CA ALA A 297 -7.90 2.73 33.35
C ALA A 297 -6.47 2.21 33.28
N ALA A 298 -6.23 1.04 33.90
CA ALA A 298 -5.02 0.30 33.75
C ALA A 298 -4.89 -0.09 32.28
N SER A 299 -4.14 0.71 31.51
CA SER A 299 -3.69 0.39 30.17
C SER A 299 -2.76 -0.81 30.31
N SER A 300 -3.27 -2.02 30.13
CA SER A 300 -2.46 -3.23 30.01
C SER A 300 -1.61 -3.09 28.76
N VAL A 301 -0.33 -2.83 28.92
CA VAL A 301 0.63 -2.86 27.80
C VAL A 301 0.60 -4.28 27.22
N PRO A 302 0.31 -4.45 25.92
CA PRO A 302 0.29 -5.79 25.31
C PRO A 302 1.61 -6.49 25.52
N ALA A 303 1.57 -7.78 25.88
CA ALA A 303 2.79 -8.56 26.10
C ALA A 303 3.63 -8.62 24.81
N ALA A 304 4.92 -8.42 24.92
CA ALA A 304 5.85 -8.67 23.81
C ALA A 304 5.73 -10.15 23.34
N TYR A 305 6.18 -10.42 22.11
CA TYR A 305 6.20 -11.81 21.60
C TYR A 305 6.89 -12.76 22.56
N SER A 306 6.32 -13.96 22.74
CA SER A 306 7.03 -15.09 23.35
C SER A 306 8.26 -15.47 22.49
N ALA A 307 9.20 -16.21 23.06
CA ALA A 307 10.38 -16.67 22.30
C ALA A 307 9.97 -17.54 21.09
N GLU A 308 8.92 -18.35 21.23
CA GLU A 308 8.38 -19.18 20.15
C GLU A 308 7.74 -18.34 19.04
N GLU A 309 6.96 -17.33 19.38
CA GLU A 309 6.40 -16.38 18.41
C GLU A 309 7.49 -15.59 17.68
N GLN A 310 8.54 -15.18 18.39
CA GLN A 310 9.70 -14.50 17.77
C GLN A 310 10.36 -15.40 16.74
N ALA A 311 10.60 -16.68 17.07
CA ALA A 311 11.19 -17.64 16.15
C ALA A 311 10.29 -17.88 14.93
N ARG A 312 8.97 -18.00 15.13
CA ARG A 312 7.99 -18.15 14.04
C ARG A 312 7.98 -16.92 13.12
N VAL A 313 7.93 -15.73 13.67
CA VAL A 313 7.94 -14.48 12.89
C VAL A 313 9.25 -14.32 12.13
N ALA A 314 10.41 -14.65 12.73
CA ALA A 314 11.69 -14.65 12.07
C ALA A 314 11.70 -15.59 10.85
N ALA A 315 11.19 -16.82 11.01
CA ALA A 315 11.11 -17.80 9.91
C ALA A 315 10.22 -17.32 8.75
N LEU A 316 9.09 -16.67 9.05
CA LEU A 316 8.22 -16.07 8.03
C LEU A 316 8.94 -14.96 7.24
N ILE A 317 9.68 -14.10 7.94
CA ILE A 317 10.44 -13.00 7.33
C ILE A 317 11.57 -13.55 6.45
N ASP A 318 12.35 -14.48 6.98
CA ASP A 318 13.50 -15.05 6.26
C ASP A 318 13.02 -15.76 4.97
N ARG A 319 11.90 -16.49 5.03
CA ARG A 319 11.25 -17.08 3.84
C ARG A 319 10.86 -15.99 2.83
N ALA A 320 10.14 -14.96 3.24
CA ALA A 320 9.69 -13.90 2.35
C ALA A 320 10.86 -13.15 1.68
N VAL A 321 11.98 -13.01 2.38
CA VAL A 321 13.19 -12.39 1.83
C VAL A 321 13.91 -13.31 0.85
N GLN A 322 13.91 -14.63 1.08
CA GLN A 322 14.53 -15.62 0.19
C GLN A 322 13.72 -15.86 -1.09
N GLU A 323 12.39 -15.94 -0.96
CA GLU A 323 11.47 -16.20 -2.08
C GLU A 323 11.12 -14.94 -2.88
N GLY A 324 11.37 -13.75 -2.33
CA GLY A 324 11.11 -12.48 -2.97
C GLY A 324 12.08 -12.15 -4.11
N PRO A 325 11.80 -11.11 -4.89
CA PRO A 325 12.70 -10.62 -5.94
C PRO A 325 14.09 -10.32 -5.39
N GLN A 326 15.14 -10.70 -6.16
CA GLN A 326 16.55 -10.49 -5.79
C GLN A 326 17.11 -9.21 -6.39
#